data_a16f5b602913411d30345a7abb5c2aa8
#
_entry.id   a16f5b602913411d30345a7abb5c2aa8
#
_cell.length_a   1.000
_cell.length_b   1.000
_cell.length_c   1.000
_cell.angle_alpha   90.00
_cell.angle_beta   90.00
_cell.angle_gamma   90.00
#
_symmetry.space_group_name_H-M   'P 1'
#
loop_
_entity.id
_entity.type
_entity.pdbx_description
1 polymer ?
#
loop_
_entity_poly.entity_id
_entity_poly.type
_entity_poly.pdbx_seq_one_letter_code
_entity_poly.pdbx_strand_id
1 'polypeptide(L)'
;MPMVVMYTYLGLGSLFVFTASFLIGKYLISMNRPKLFISKMWWKKWERTLQADEDEKWEQLLNRAGRPFGWGKAEWVFLQLVCGSSVCFLILLWAILSRFESFPILSMCLTSAGSFFLPYIGLKMWAGHREDMLSTDIARFINRYVTLLENQVPIYSAMVKAARPTRKLKEYVPTLSEWNKDPDEALESFKRKMGVDDGVILVSSIRTVEKLTEGQISVTMQRMEWAVDHRRMFRHRKKIKSLGIGYSVIVYPAFYMGLLVAMFPWYKLLTEILDKYLT
;
A
#
# COMPACT_ATOMS: atom_id res chain seq x y z
N MET A 1 -26.99 -26.62 1.22
CA MET A 1 -25.60 -27.06 0.94
C MET A 1 -25.04 -26.64 -0.43
N PRO A 2 -25.78 -26.62 -1.57
CA PRO A 2 -25.16 -26.25 -2.86
C PRO A 2 -24.62 -24.82 -2.95
N MET A 3 -25.23 -23.83 -2.27
CA MET A 3 -24.77 -22.44 -2.32
C MET A 3 -23.40 -22.21 -1.71
N VAL A 4 -23.07 -22.81 -0.57
CA VAL A 4 -21.77 -22.66 0.10
C VAL A 4 -20.65 -23.24 -0.75
N VAL A 5 -20.89 -24.42 -1.34
CA VAL A 5 -19.93 -25.06 -2.25
C VAL A 5 -19.69 -24.20 -3.49
N MET A 6 -20.73 -23.58 -4.03
CA MET A 6 -20.66 -22.68 -5.17
C MET A 6 -19.85 -21.42 -4.87
N TYR A 7 -20.04 -20.78 -3.71
CA TYR A 7 -19.26 -19.60 -3.31
C TYR A 7 -17.80 -19.92 -3.04
N THR A 8 -17.49 -21.13 -2.52
CA THR A 8 -16.10 -21.57 -2.33
C THR A 8 -15.41 -21.81 -3.67
N TYR A 9 -16.08 -22.40 -4.67
CA TYR A 9 -15.52 -22.56 -6.02
C TYR A 9 -15.34 -21.22 -6.73
N LEU A 10 -16.27 -20.27 -6.56
CA LEU A 10 -16.16 -18.91 -7.10
C LEU A 10 -14.99 -18.14 -6.47
N GLY A 11 -14.84 -18.25 -5.16
CA GLY A 11 -13.71 -17.67 -4.43
C GLY A 11 -12.36 -18.24 -4.85
N LEU A 12 -12.26 -19.56 -4.96
CA LEU A 12 -11.07 -20.25 -5.45
C LEU A 12 -10.76 -19.95 -6.91
N GLY A 13 -11.78 -19.91 -7.77
CA GLY A 13 -11.63 -19.55 -9.18
C GLY A 13 -11.18 -18.11 -9.38
N SER A 14 -11.71 -17.15 -8.62
CA SER A 14 -11.30 -15.75 -8.68
C SER A 14 -9.86 -15.58 -8.16
N LEU A 15 -9.48 -16.29 -7.11
CA LEU A 15 -8.11 -16.31 -6.59
C LEU A 15 -7.13 -16.91 -7.61
N PHE A 16 -7.53 -17.99 -8.29
CA PHE A 16 -6.72 -18.63 -9.32
C PHE A 16 -6.51 -17.72 -10.53
N VAL A 17 -7.56 -17.04 -11.01
CA VAL A 17 -7.43 -16.07 -12.12
C VAL A 17 -6.62 -14.86 -11.71
N PHE A 18 -6.76 -14.38 -10.47
CA PHE A 18 -5.95 -13.31 -9.93
C PHE A 18 -4.46 -13.70 -9.88
N THR A 19 -4.15 -14.89 -9.34
CA THR A 19 -2.77 -15.39 -9.28
C THR A 19 -2.21 -15.68 -10.67
N ALA A 20 -2.99 -16.25 -11.59
CA ALA A 20 -2.58 -16.49 -12.97
C ALA A 20 -2.33 -15.17 -13.72
N SER A 21 -3.22 -14.19 -13.60
CA SER A 21 -3.04 -12.85 -14.19
C SER A 21 -1.83 -12.13 -13.60
N PHE A 22 -1.60 -12.24 -12.29
CA PHE A 22 -0.42 -11.71 -11.62
C PHE A 22 0.87 -12.39 -12.09
N LEU A 23 0.88 -13.73 -12.20
CA LEU A 23 2.03 -14.47 -12.69
C LEU A 23 2.32 -14.20 -14.16
N ILE A 24 1.28 -14.11 -15.00
CA ILE A 24 1.41 -13.73 -16.41
C ILE A 24 1.94 -12.30 -16.50
N GLY A 25 1.40 -11.35 -15.73
CA GLY A 25 1.91 -10.00 -15.65
C GLY A 25 3.38 -9.95 -15.22
N LYS A 26 3.75 -10.68 -14.17
CA LYS A 26 5.14 -10.80 -13.70
C LYS A 26 6.06 -11.44 -14.74
N TYR A 27 5.60 -12.51 -15.41
CA TYR A 27 6.35 -13.19 -16.47
C TYR A 27 6.57 -12.26 -17.68
N LEU A 28 5.54 -11.55 -18.11
CA LEU A 28 5.61 -10.60 -19.21
C LEU A 28 6.55 -9.42 -18.95
N ILE A 29 6.64 -8.98 -17.70
CA ILE A 29 7.51 -7.87 -17.27
C ILE A 29 8.93 -8.35 -17.00
N SER A 30 9.10 -9.59 -16.49
CA SER A 30 10.42 -10.22 -16.28
C SER A 30 11.16 -10.53 -17.58
N MET A 31 10.45 -10.75 -18.68
CA MET A 31 11.03 -10.85 -20.01
C MET A 31 11.37 -9.45 -20.49
N ASN A 32 12.62 -9.06 -20.30
CA ASN A 32 13.29 -7.85 -20.72
C ASN A 32 12.76 -7.32 -22.08
N ARG A 33 11.80 -6.39 -22.05
CA ARG A 33 11.02 -5.80 -23.14
C ARG A 33 10.01 -6.76 -23.78
N PRO A 34 8.71 -6.59 -23.50
CA PRO A 34 7.69 -7.36 -24.20
C PRO A 34 7.69 -6.99 -25.67
N LYS A 35 8.15 -7.91 -26.51
CA LYS A 35 7.81 -7.95 -27.92
C LYS A 35 6.35 -8.41 -28.08
N LEU A 36 5.49 -8.00 -27.15
CA LEU A 36 4.08 -8.30 -27.24
C LEU A 36 3.41 -7.32 -28.20
N PHE A 37 2.61 -7.85 -29.03
CA PHE A 37 1.84 -7.42 -30.19
C PHE A 37 0.93 -6.18 -30.00
N ILE A 38 0.92 -5.59 -28.82
CA ILE A 38 0.38 -4.25 -28.60
C ILE A 38 1.45 -3.30 -29.13
N SER A 39 1.19 -2.70 -30.29
CA SER A 39 2.14 -1.84 -30.97
C SER A 39 2.71 -0.83 -29.96
N LYS A 40 4.04 -0.64 -29.93
CA LYS A 40 4.73 0.36 -29.08
C LYS A 40 4.06 1.75 -29.13
N MET A 41 3.32 1.99 -30.21
CA MET A 41 2.59 3.21 -30.50
C MET A 41 1.32 3.33 -29.64
N TRP A 42 0.61 2.22 -29.41
CA TRP A 42 -0.60 2.19 -28.56
C TRP A 42 -0.25 2.34 -27.08
N TRP A 43 0.81 1.65 -26.62
CA TRP A 43 1.31 1.77 -25.25
C TRP A 43 1.82 3.19 -24.96
N LYS A 44 2.61 3.79 -25.88
CA LYS A 44 3.05 5.19 -25.74
C LYS A 44 1.88 6.18 -25.77
N LYS A 45 0.83 5.91 -26.55
CA LYS A 45 -0.36 6.77 -26.57
C LYS A 45 -1.14 6.66 -25.25
N TRP A 46 -1.31 5.45 -24.75
CA TRP A 46 -1.92 5.16 -23.45
C TRP A 46 -1.15 5.81 -22.30
N GLU A 47 0.15 5.64 -22.28
CA GLU A 47 1.04 6.24 -21.30
C GLU A 47 0.98 7.78 -21.32
N ARG A 48 1.00 8.40 -22.51
CA ARG A 48 0.83 9.86 -22.65
C ARG A 48 -0.54 10.35 -22.15
N THR A 49 -1.61 9.64 -22.45
CA THR A 49 -2.96 10.03 -22.04
C THR A 49 -3.10 9.94 -20.50
N LEU A 50 -2.47 8.95 -19.86
CA LEU A 50 -2.47 8.81 -18.42
C LEU A 50 -1.48 9.74 -17.70
N GLN A 51 -0.39 10.14 -18.37
CA GLN A 51 0.57 11.11 -17.86
C GLN A 51 0.10 12.56 -18.00
N ALA A 52 -0.75 12.85 -18.99
CA ALA A 52 -1.33 14.17 -19.17
C ALA A 52 -2.27 14.59 -18.04
N ASP A 53 -2.86 13.61 -17.33
CA ASP A 53 -3.59 13.81 -16.11
C ASP A 53 -2.58 13.67 -14.95
N GLU A 54 -1.90 14.77 -14.59
CA GLU A 54 -0.97 14.87 -13.45
C GLU A 54 -1.71 14.63 -12.13
N ASP A 55 -2.10 13.40 -11.87
CA ASP A 55 -2.57 12.97 -10.56
C ASP A 55 -1.36 12.92 -9.61
N GLU A 56 -1.01 14.07 -9.09
CA GLU A 56 0.02 14.24 -8.05
C GLU A 56 -0.15 13.21 -6.92
N LYS A 57 -1.39 12.83 -6.63
CA LYS A 57 -1.74 11.80 -5.64
C LYS A 57 -1.22 10.40 -6.00
N TRP A 58 -1.25 10.02 -7.28
CA TRP A 58 -0.74 8.74 -7.74
C TRP A 58 0.79 8.68 -7.69
N GLU A 59 1.46 9.74 -8.12
CA GLU A 59 2.91 9.84 -8.03
C GLU A 59 3.40 9.82 -6.58
N GLN A 60 2.74 10.57 -5.70
CA GLN A 60 3.04 10.55 -4.27
C GLN A 60 2.83 9.15 -3.69
N LEU A 61 1.75 8.44 -4.04
CA LEU A 61 1.50 7.07 -3.58
C LEU A 61 2.58 6.10 -4.08
N LEU A 62 2.95 6.17 -5.36
CA LEU A 62 3.99 5.33 -5.95
C LEU A 62 5.37 5.60 -5.33
N ASN A 63 5.70 6.86 -5.09
CA ASN A 63 6.95 7.25 -4.43
C ASN A 63 6.99 6.77 -2.98
N ARG A 64 5.89 6.90 -2.22
CA ARG A 64 5.74 6.32 -0.87
C ARG A 64 5.85 4.80 -0.88
N ALA A 65 5.25 4.12 -1.86
CA ALA A 65 5.38 2.68 -2.05
C ALA A 65 6.79 2.24 -2.48
N GLY A 66 7.63 3.19 -2.95
CA GLY A 66 8.98 2.91 -3.45
C GLY A 66 8.99 2.26 -4.83
N ARG A 67 7.97 2.53 -5.64
CA ARG A 67 7.78 1.97 -6.98
C ARG A 67 8.01 0.45 -7.01
N PRO A 68 7.15 -0.33 -6.34
CA PRO A 68 7.31 -1.77 -6.32
C PRO A 68 7.31 -2.29 -7.76
N PHE A 69 8.25 -3.16 -8.06
CA PHE A 69 8.53 -3.71 -9.40
C PHE A 69 9.00 -2.69 -10.45
N GLY A 70 9.28 -1.43 -10.08
CA GLY A 70 9.61 -0.36 -11.03
C GLY A 70 8.43 0.12 -11.85
N TRP A 71 7.20 -0.20 -11.44
CA TRP A 71 5.97 0.12 -12.17
C TRP A 71 5.57 1.58 -11.98
N GLY A 72 5.11 2.19 -13.08
CA GLY A 72 4.48 3.50 -13.09
C GLY A 72 2.96 3.43 -12.93
N LYS A 73 2.28 4.58 -13.07
CA LYS A 73 0.81 4.69 -13.01
C LYS A 73 0.12 3.82 -14.06
N ALA A 74 0.65 3.79 -15.28
CA ALA A 74 0.04 3.08 -16.40
C ALA A 74 -0.06 1.56 -16.17
N GLU A 75 0.98 0.95 -15.60
CA GLU A 75 1.01 -0.48 -15.32
C GLU A 75 0.03 -0.84 -14.20
N TRP A 76 -0.08 0.00 -13.18
CA TRP A 76 -1.04 -0.22 -12.09
C TRP A 76 -2.49 -0.07 -12.55
N VAL A 77 -2.80 0.92 -13.38
CA VAL A 77 -4.14 1.08 -13.97
C VAL A 77 -4.46 -0.08 -14.91
N PHE A 78 -3.48 -0.53 -15.70
CA PHE A 78 -3.65 -1.73 -16.52
C PHE A 78 -3.96 -2.98 -15.67
N LEU A 79 -3.25 -3.17 -14.56
CA LEU A 79 -3.52 -4.27 -13.63
C LEU A 79 -4.95 -4.19 -13.05
N GLN A 80 -5.42 -2.99 -12.70
CA GLN A 80 -6.80 -2.78 -12.23
C GLN A 80 -7.83 -3.20 -13.29
N LEU A 81 -7.62 -2.80 -14.54
CA LEU A 81 -8.50 -3.18 -15.66
C LEU A 81 -8.50 -4.70 -15.89
N VAL A 82 -7.32 -5.33 -15.83
CA VAL A 82 -7.20 -6.79 -15.97
C VAL A 82 -7.92 -7.50 -14.83
N CYS A 83 -7.77 -7.05 -13.59
CA CYS A 83 -8.46 -7.65 -12.44
C CYS A 83 -9.99 -7.49 -12.55
N GLY A 84 -10.49 -6.31 -12.88
CA GLY A 84 -11.91 -6.06 -13.05
C GLY A 84 -12.53 -6.88 -14.21
N SER A 85 -11.86 -6.90 -15.37
CA SER A 85 -12.34 -7.63 -16.54
C SER A 85 -12.29 -9.14 -16.36
N SER A 86 -11.30 -9.68 -15.68
CA SER A 86 -11.20 -11.12 -15.42
C SER A 86 -12.30 -11.63 -14.52
N VAL A 87 -12.68 -10.89 -13.48
CA VAL A 87 -13.81 -11.24 -12.62
C VAL A 87 -15.14 -11.14 -13.38
N CYS A 88 -15.31 -10.08 -14.17
CA CYS A 88 -16.48 -9.94 -15.04
C CYS A 88 -16.63 -11.13 -15.99
N PHE A 89 -15.54 -11.53 -16.65
CA PHE A 89 -15.52 -12.67 -17.56
C PHE A 89 -15.86 -13.99 -16.86
N LEU A 90 -15.34 -14.23 -15.65
CA LEU A 90 -15.65 -15.44 -14.88
C LEU A 90 -17.11 -15.53 -14.49
N ILE A 91 -17.72 -14.40 -14.09
CA ILE A 91 -19.15 -14.36 -13.74
C ILE A 91 -20.01 -14.59 -14.99
N LEU A 92 -19.64 -14.02 -16.14
CA LEU A 92 -20.32 -14.27 -17.40
C LEU A 92 -20.22 -15.74 -17.83
N LEU A 93 -19.04 -16.35 -17.71
CA LEU A 93 -18.85 -17.77 -17.96
C LEU A 93 -19.75 -18.63 -17.07
N TRP A 94 -19.82 -18.30 -15.80
CA TRP A 94 -20.69 -18.99 -14.86
C TRP A 94 -22.17 -18.82 -15.22
N ALA A 95 -22.60 -17.61 -15.60
CA ALA A 95 -23.97 -17.34 -16.01
C ALA A 95 -24.38 -18.16 -17.26
N ILE A 96 -23.47 -18.31 -18.22
CA ILE A 96 -23.68 -19.16 -19.41
C ILE A 96 -23.81 -20.64 -19.02
N LEU A 97 -22.95 -21.14 -18.13
CA LEU A 97 -23.02 -22.53 -17.65
C LEU A 97 -24.30 -22.81 -16.86
N SER A 98 -24.81 -21.85 -16.11
CA SER A 98 -26.08 -21.97 -15.33
C SER A 98 -27.36 -21.74 -16.15
N ARG A 99 -27.26 -21.64 -17.47
CA ARG A 99 -28.37 -21.40 -18.39
C ARG A 99 -29.22 -20.17 -18.05
N PHE A 100 -28.61 -19.15 -17.46
CA PHE A 100 -29.26 -17.88 -17.07
C PHE A 100 -30.44 -18.01 -16.13
N GLU A 101 -30.65 -19.15 -15.44
CA GLU A 101 -31.78 -19.35 -14.52
C GLU A 101 -31.82 -18.35 -13.35
N SER A 102 -30.65 -17.81 -12.97
CA SER A 102 -30.51 -16.69 -12.02
C SER A 102 -29.32 -15.84 -12.37
N PHE A 103 -29.55 -14.73 -13.07
CA PHE A 103 -28.46 -13.78 -13.41
C PHE A 103 -28.40 -12.66 -12.38
N PRO A 104 -27.47 -12.72 -11.40
CA PRO A 104 -27.36 -11.72 -10.34
C PRO A 104 -26.56 -10.49 -10.81
N ILE A 105 -27.19 -9.64 -11.64
CA ILE A 105 -26.56 -8.44 -12.21
C ILE A 105 -25.93 -7.56 -11.10
N LEU A 106 -26.64 -7.39 -9.98
CA LEU A 106 -26.17 -6.55 -8.87
C LEU A 106 -24.89 -7.10 -8.25
N SER A 107 -24.82 -8.40 -7.99
CA SER A 107 -23.60 -9.02 -7.42
C SER A 107 -22.46 -9.01 -8.41
N MET A 108 -22.72 -9.14 -9.70
CA MET A 108 -21.73 -9.02 -10.76
C MET A 108 -21.09 -7.62 -10.79
N CYS A 109 -21.91 -6.57 -10.78
CA CYS A 109 -21.42 -5.21 -10.76
C CYS A 109 -20.61 -4.93 -9.48
N LEU A 110 -21.09 -5.39 -8.33
CA LEU A 110 -20.43 -5.14 -7.04
C LEU A 110 -19.09 -5.86 -6.93
N THR A 111 -19.04 -7.13 -7.33
CA THR A 111 -17.78 -7.94 -7.27
C THR A 111 -16.76 -7.48 -8.30
N SER A 112 -17.18 -7.12 -9.51
CA SER A 112 -16.30 -6.56 -10.54
C SER A 112 -15.72 -5.20 -10.11
N ALA A 113 -16.57 -4.31 -9.59
CA ALA A 113 -16.10 -3.03 -9.03
C ALA A 113 -15.14 -3.23 -7.84
N GLY A 114 -15.47 -4.14 -6.92
CA GLY A 114 -14.59 -4.49 -5.80
C GLY A 114 -13.23 -4.98 -6.26
N SER A 115 -13.20 -5.87 -7.24
CA SER A 115 -11.96 -6.42 -7.83
C SER A 115 -11.11 -5.35 -8.52
N PHE A 116 -11.74 -4.39 -9.18
CA PHE A 116 -11.05 -3.26 -9.80
C PHE A 116 -10.27 -2.42 -8.78
N PHE A 117 -10.82 -2.20 -7.58
CA PHE A 117 -10.14 -1.41 -6.54
C PHE A 117 -9.09 -2.21 -5.76
N LEU A 118 -9.06 -3.53 -5.84
CA LEU A 118 -8.17 -4.40 -5.07
C LEU A 118 -6.68 -4.07 -5.26
N PRO A 119 -6.13 -3.88 -6.49
CA PRO A 119 -4.73 -3.50 -6.68
C PRO A 119 -4.38 -2.14 -6.07
N TYR A 120 -5.30 -1.18 -6.12
CA TYR A 120 -5.11 0.14 -5.50
C TYR A 120 -5.02 0.04 -3.98
N ILE A 121 -5.93 -0.73 -3.36
CA ILE A 121 -5.90 -0.99 -1.92
C ILE A 121 -4.61 -1.70 -1.53
N GLY A 122 -4.19 -2.71 -2.30
CA GLY A 122 -2.93 -3.42 -2.11
C GLY A 122 -1.71 -2.49 -2.16
N LEU A 123 -1.66 -1.59 -3.15
CA LEU A 123 -0.59 -0.60 -3.26
C LEU A 123 -0.58 0.37 -2.07
N LYS A 124 -1.75 0.82 -1.63
CA LYS A 124 -1.89 1.70 -0.45
C LYS A 124 -1.43 1.01 0.84
N MET A 125 -1.78 -0.26 1.02
CA MET A 125 -1.31 -1.05 2.16
C MET A 125 0.21 -1.25 2.12
N TRP A 126 0.76 -1.53 0.94
CA TRP A 126 2.20 -1.66 0.73
C TRP A 126 2.94 -0.37 1.04
N ALA A 127 2.44 0.78 0.55
CA ALA A 127 3.00 2.09 0.86
C ALA A 127 3.01 2.37 2.36
N GLY A 128 1.90 2.10 3.05
CA GLY A 128 1.81 2.25 4.50
C GLY A 128 2.78 1.36 5.28
N HIS A 129 2.91 0.10 4.87
CA HIS A 129 3.86 -0.83 5.49
C HIS A 129 5.31 -0.38 5.29
N ARG A 130 5.68 0.06 4.08
CA ARG A 130 7.01 0.59 3.78
C ARG A 130 7.31 1.85 4.60
N GLU A 131 6.35 2.76 4.70
CA GLU A 131 6.48 3.97 5.50
C GLU A 131 6.70 3.66 6.99
N ASP A 132 5.94 2.72 7.56
CA ASP A 132 6.10 2.26 8.94
C ASP A 132 7.50 1.65 9.19
N MET A 133 7.99 0.84 8.24
CA MET A 133 9.33 0.25 8.32
C MET A 133 10.43 1.31 8.26
N LEU A 134 10.36 2.23 7.30
CA LEU A 134 11.34 3.30 7.15
C LEU A 134 11.33 4.25 8.35
N SER A 135 10.16 4.60 8.87
CA SER A 135 10.08 5.42 10.09
C SER A 135 10.76 4.77 11.29
N THR A 136 10.60 3.45 11.42
CA THR A 136 11.29 2.69 12.49
C THR A 136 12.81 2.68 12.28
N ASP A 137 13.25 2.52 11.03
CA ASP A 137 14.66 2.54 10.68
C ASP A 137 15.28 3.94 10.88
N ILE A 138 14.56 5.00 10.53
CA ILE A 138 14.97 6.39 10.76
C ILE A 138 15.16 6.66 12.25
N ALA A 139 14.24 6.25 13.10
CA ALA A 139 14.38 6.42 14.54
C ALA A 139 15.63 5.72 15.08
N ARG A 140 15.87 4.46 14.65
CA ARG A 140 17.09 3.72 15.05
C ARG A 140 18.37 4.37 14.53
N PHE A 141 18.31 4.90 13.32
CA PHE A 141 19.43 5.62 12.71
C PHE A 141 19.77 6.87 13.51
N ILE A 142 18.79 7.70 13.84
CA ILE A 142 18.96 8.95 14.55
C ILE A 142 19.65 8.72 15.89
N ASN A 143 19.12 7.79 16.71
CA ASN A 143 19.68 7.51 18.03
C ASN A 143 21.17 7.12 17.94
N ARG A 144 21.52 6.29 16.95
CA ARG A 144 22.93 5.93 16.75
C ARG A 144 23.78 7.04 16.15
N TYR A 145 23.19 7.80 15.24
CA TYR A 145 23.89 8.90 14.57
C TYR A 145 24.29 9.98 15.58
N VAL A 146 23.37 10.33 16.49
CA VAL A 146 23.65 11.26 17.61
C VAL A 146 24.82 10.77 18.45
N THR A 147 24.75 9.53 18.93
CA THR A 147 25.83 8.94 19.75
C THR A 147 27.18 8.91 19.04
N LEU A 148 27.21 8.67 17.72
CA LEU A 148 28.43 8.66 16.95
C LEU A 148 29.02 10.08 16.76
N LEU A 149 28.17 11.09 16.59
CA LEU A 149 28.59 12.48 16.50
C LEU A 149 29.12 13.01 17.84
N GLU A 150 28.47 12.65 18.94
CA GLU A 150 29.00 12.96 20.31
C GLU A 150 30.37 12.35 20.55
N ASN A 151 30.68 11.21 19.93
CA ASN A 151 32.00 10.59 19.95
C ASN A 151 32.96 11.15 18.86
N GLN A 152 32.65 12.32 18.31
CA GLN A 152 33.48 13.04 17.32
C GLN A 152 33.78 12.23 16.04
N VAL A 153 32.88 11.28 15.67
CA VAL A 153 33.01 10.55 14.41
C VAL A 153 32.67 11.47 13.24
N PRO A 154 33.44 11.52 12.15
CA PRO A 154 33.14 12.34 10.98
C PRO A 154 31.72 12.05 10.44
N ILE A 155 31.01 13.09 9.99
CA ILE A 155 29.59 13.08 9.61
C ILE A 155 29.24 11.92 8.65
N TYR A 156 29.98 11.75 7.56
CA TYR A 156 29.78 10.65 6.62
C TYR A 156 29.99 9.27 7.26
N SER A 157 31.06 9.11 8.03
CA SER A 157 31.31 7.83 8.72
C SER A 157 30.27 7.53 9.78
N ALA A 158 29.79 8.54 10.50
CA ALA A 158 28.69 8.41 11.45
C ALA A 158 27.40 7.98 10.74
N MET A 159 27.09 8.58 9.59
CA MET A 159 25.91 8.24 8.78
C MET A 159 25.97 6.79 8.31
N VAL A 160 27.07 6.32 7.75
CA VAL A 160 27.25 4.94 7.29
C VAL A 160 27.16 3.95 8.45
N LYS A 161 27.83 4.24 9.58
CA LYS A 161 27.81 3.37 10.76
C LYS A 161 26.44 3.32 11.42
N ALA A 162 25.72 4.44 11.47
CA ALA A 162 24.36 4.50 12.01
C ALA A 162 23.36 3.73 11.16
N ALA A 163 23.55 3.70 9.84
CA ALA A 163 22.65 3.00 8.91
C ALA A 163 22.84 1.47 8.91
N ARG A 164 23.99 0.94 9.30
CA ARG A 164 24.29 -0.51 9.26
C ARG A 164 23.22 -1.40 9.92
N PRO A 165 22.68 -1.10 11.11
CA PRO A 165 21.71 -1.95 11.77
C PRO A 165 20.27 -1.77 11.26
N THR A 166 20.04 -0.83 10.33
CA THR A 166 18.72 -0.59 9.75
C THR A 166 18.42 -1.61 8.64
N ARG A 167 17.14 -1.91 8.40
CA ARG A 167 16.73 -2.91 7.40
C ARG A 167 16.78 -2.36 5.99
N LYS A 168 16.09 -1.25 5.77
CA LYS A 168 15.88 -0.63 4.45
C LYS A 168 16.70 0.66 4.26
N LEU A 169 16.88 1.44 5.32
CA LEU A 169 17.55 2.73 5.23
C LEU A 169 18.99 2.63 4.72
N LYS A 170 19.71 1.55 5.06
CA LYS A 170 21.07 1.30 4.61
C LYS A 170 21.25 1.27 3.09
N GLU A 171 20.19 0.88 2.36
CA GLU A 171 20.20 0.78 0.89
C GLU A 171 20.15 2.16 0.21
N TYR A 172 19.72 3.18 0.95
CA TYR A 172 19.54 4.54 0.43
C TYR A 172 20.68 5.49 0.78
N VAL A 173 21.54 5.13 1.75
CA VAL A 173 22.69 5.94 2.16
C VAL A 173 23.58 6.21 0.95
N PRO A 174 24.00 7.49 0.72
CA PRO A 174 24.86 7.84 -0.38
C PRO A 174 26.21 7.13 -0.29
N THR A 175 26.80 6.84 -1.44
CA THR A 175 28.14 6.30 -1.52
C THR A 175 29.19 7.39 -1.19
N LEU A 176 30.41 6.98 -0.80
CA LEU A 176 31.49 7.92 -0.53
C LEU A 176 31.81 8.79 -1.75
N SER A 177 31.69 8.23 -2.94
CA SER A 177 31.92 8.95 -4.20
C SER A 177 30.88 10.05 -4.43
N GLU A 178 29.59 9.76 -4.17
CA GLU A 178 28.51 10.74 -4.25
C GLU A 178 28.69 11.85 -3.20
N TRP A 179 29.08 11.48 -1.98
CA TRP A 179 29.32 12.41 -0.89
C TRP A 179 30.49 13.36 -1.15
N ASN A 180 31.62 12.84 -1.65
CA ASN A 180 32.81 13.65 -1.94
C ASN A 180 32.60 14.58 -3.13
N LYS A 181 31.71 14.28 -4.04
CA LYS A 181 31.42 15.13 -5.20
C LYS A 181 30.56 16.33 -4.79
N ASP A 182 29.47 16.11 -4.13
CA ASP A 182 28.56 17.14 -3.62
C ASP A 182 27.73 16.55 -2.47
N PRO A 183 28.00 16.93 -1.21
CA PRO A 183 27.24 16.45 -0.06
C PRO A 183 25.77 16.87 -0.10
N ASP A 184 25.45 18.07 -0.59
CA ASP A 184 24.10 18.58 -0.66
C ASP A 184 23.27 17.80 -1.70
N GLU A 185 23.82 17.52 -2.86
CA GLU A 185 23.18 16.69 -3.88
C GLU A 185 23.00 15.24 -3.41
N ALA A 186 24.00 14.69 -2.71
CA ALA A 186 23.96 13.36 -2.12
C ALA A 186 22.83 13.24 -1.08
N LEU A 187 22.67 14.24 -0.21
CA LEU A 187 21.57 14.30 0.77
C LEU A 187 20.21 14.47 0.10
N GLU A 188 20.10 15.27 -0.95
CA GLU A 188 18.85 15.44 -1.69
C GLU A 188 18.46 14.14 -2.43
N SER A 189 19.43 13.42 -3.01
CA SER A 189 19.24 12.10 -3.59
C SER A 189 18.78 11.09 -2.53
N PHE A 190 19.38 11.12 -1.34
CA PHE A 190 18.98 10.29 -0.20
C PHE A 190 17.52 10.54 0.20
N LYS A 191 17.12 11.82 0.31
CA LYS A 191 15.74 12.23 0.57
C LYS A 191 14.77 11.68 -0.48
N ARG A 192 15.09 11.85 -1.76
CA ARG A 192 14.26 11.36 -2.89
C ARG A 192 14.10 9.84 -2.89
N LYS A 193 15.18 9.11 -2.65
CA LYS A 193 15.18 7.63 -2.60
C LYS A 193 14.31 7.11 -1.45
N MET A 194 14.30 7.78 -0.30
CA MET A 194 13.41 7.43 0.82
C MET A 194 11.92 7.66 0.50
N GLY A 195 11.58 8.80 -0.08
CA GLY A 195 10.21 9.13 -0.48
C GLY A 195 9.19 9.20 0.67
N VAL A 196 9.66 9.41 1.91
CA VAL A 196 8.84 9.51 3.12
C VAL A 196 9.07 10.86 3.82
N ASP A 197 8.03 11.37 4.47
CA ASP A 197 8.07 12.68 5.14
C ASP A 197 9.14 12.74 6.25
N ASP A 198 9.34 11.64 6.97
CA ASP A 198 10.38 11.54 8.00
C ASP A 198 11.79 11.66 7.43
N GLY A 199 11.98 11.23 6.17
CA GLY A 199 13.24 11.39 5.45
C GLY A 199 13.59 12.85 5.19
N VAL A 200 12.59 13.72 4.97
CA VAL A 200 12.80 15.16 4.81
C VAL A 200 13.35 15.76 6.11
N ILE A 201 12.76 15.37 7.25
CA ILE A 201 13.22 15.85 8.56
C ILE A 201 14.64 15.36 8.86
N LEU A 202 14.90 14.08 8.57
CA LEU A 202 16.23 13.49 8.77
C LEU A 202 17.28 14.25 7.98
N VAL A 203 17.08 14.46 6.68
CA VAL A 203 18.03 15.12 5.81
C VAL A 203 18.22 16.60 6.18
N SER A 204 17.14 17.32 6.50
CA SER A 204 17.23 18.72 6.96
C SER A 204 18.05 18.83 8.25
N SER A 205 17.90 17.85 9.16
CA SER A 205 18.64 17.83 10.41
C SER A 205 20.12 17.49 10.21
N ILE A 206 20.44 16.54 9.32
CA ILE A 206 21.86 16.25 8.96
C ILE A 206 22.51 17.50 8.38
N ARG A 207 21.84 18.21 7.47
CA ARG A 207 22.33 19.46 6.87
C ARG A 207 22.51 20.58 7.91
N THR A 208 21.62 20.64 8.91
CA THR A 208 21.74 21.61 9.99
C THR A 208 22.94 21.30 10.86
N VAL A 209 23.16 20.03 11.21
CA VAL A 209 24.31 19.59 12.02
C VAL A 209 25.63 19.86 11.34
N GLU A 210 25.73 19.71 10.03
CA GLU A 210 26.92 20.01 9.25
C GLU A 210 27.34 21.49 9.38
N LYS A 211 26.39 22.39 9.60
CA LYS A 211 26.60 23.84 9.72
C LYS A 211 26.78 24.33 11.15
N LEU A 212 26.60 23.47 12.17
CA LEU A 212 26.61 23.84 13.57
C LEU A 212 28.01 23.56 14.21
N THR A 213 28.38 24.43 15.16
CA THR A 213 29.54 24.24 16.02
C THR A 213 29.26 23.16 17.07
N GLU A 214 30.29 22.42 17.49
CA GLU A 214 30.20 21.21 18.35
C GLU A 214 29.26 21.34 19.56
N GLY A 215 29.20 22.49 20.25
CA GLY A 215 28.31 22.68 21.40
C GLY A 215 26.82 22.77 21.10
N GLN A 216 26.43 23.09 19.86
CA GLN A 216 25.04 23.23 19.45
C GLN A 216 24.45 21.91 18.84
N ILE A 217 25.32 20.97 18.52
CA ILE A 217 24.95 19.69 17.91
C ILE A 217 24.04 18.89 18.84
N SER A 218 24.39 18.76 20.11
CA SER A 218 23.65 18.00 21.12
C SER A 218 22.21 18.50 21.28
N VAL A 219 22.02 19.82 21.41
CA VAL A 219 20.68 20.44 21.59
C VAL A 219 19.80 20.26 20.34
N THR A 220 20.39 20.41 19.15
CA THR A 220 19.64 20.26 17.89
C THR A 220 19.24 18.80 17.67
N MET A 221 20.12 17.87 18.00
CA MET A 221 19.88 16.44 17.90
C MET A 221 18.81 15.96 18.90
N GLN A 222 18.84 16.45 20.13
CA GLN A 222 17.83 16.12 21.11
C GLN A 222 16.42 16.61 20.70
N ARG A 223 16.33 17.80 20.08
CA ARG A 223 15.08 18.29 19.49
C ARG A 223 14.59 17.42 18.33
N MET A 224 15.50 16.92 17.51
CA MET A 224 15.21 16.02 16.40
C MET A 224 14.70 14.66 16.89
N GLU A 225 15.36 14.06 17.87
CA GLU A 225 14.93 12.81 18.50
C GLU A 225 13.51 12.94 19.07
N TRP A 226 13.27 14.01 19.82
CA TRP A 226 11.94 14.32 20.36
C TRP A 226 10.88 14.49 19.24
N ALA A 227 11.19 15.18 18.16
CA ALA A 227 10.26 15.39 17.04
C ALA A 227 9.89 14.08 16.33
N VAL A 228 10.85 13.19 16.14
CA VAL A 228 10.63 11.87 15.50
C VAL A 228 9.84 10.95 16.42
N ASP A 229 10.19 10.90 17.71
CA ASP A 229 9.46 10.08 18.70
C ASP A 229 8.02 10.58 18.88
N HIS A 230 7.81 11.89 18.90
CA HIS A 230 6.47 12.46 18.99
C HIS A 230 5.60 12.10 17.78
N ARG A 231 6.15 12.17 16.56
CA ARG A 231 5.46 11.74 15.34
C ARG A 231 5.18 10.23 15.35
N ARG A 232 6.12 9.42 15.84
CA ARG A 232 5.93 7.97 15.99
C ARG A 232 4.79 7.65 16.94
N MET A 233 4.75 8.29 18.12
CA MET A 233 3.63 8.14 19.08
C MET A 233 2.29 8.57 18.44
N PHE A 234 2.27 9.68 17.71
CA PHE A 234 1.05 10.16 17.05
C PHE A 234 0.54 9.16 16.01
N ARG A 235 1.44 8.56 15.22
CA ARG A 235 1.10 7.50 14.26
C ARG A 235 0.58 6.24 14.96
N HIS A 236 1.20 5.80 16.03
CA HIS A 236 0.71 4.67 16.81
C HIS A 236 -0.69 4.92 17.39
N ARG A 237 -0.95 6.10 17.94
CA ARG A 237 -2.29 6.47 18.41
C ARG A 237 -3.32 6.50 17.28
N LYS A 238 -2.97 7.02 16.11
CA LYS A 238 -3.84 7.02 14.93
C LYS A 238 -4.12 5.60 14.45
N LYS A 239 -3.12 4.72 14.46
CA LYS A 239 -3.25 3.30 14.09
C LYS A 239 -4.16 2.53 15.06
N ILE A 240 -4.02 2.76 16.35
CA ILE A 240 -4.91 2.17 17.37
C ILE A 240 -6.36 2.65 17.18
N LYS A 241 -6.58 3.94 16.94
CA LYS A 241 -7.92 4.47 16.64
C LYS A 241 -8.51 3.87 15.36
N SER A 242 -7.70 3.73 14.29
CA SER A 242 -8.17 3.13 13.03
C SER A 242 -8.48 1.63 13.16
N LEU A 243 -7.75 0.90 14.02
CA LEU A 243 -8.07 -0.48 14.35
C LEU A 243 -9.42 -0.60 15.08
N GLY A 244 -9.72 0.30 16.02
CA GLY A 244 -11.02 0.35 16.68
C GLY A 244 -12.17 0.54 15.70
N ILE A 245 -12.03 1.46 14.74
CA ILE A 245 -13.03 1.67 13.68
C ILE A 245 -13.12 0.44 12.76
N GLY A 246 -11.98 -0.16 12.38
CA GLY A 246 -11.95 -1.37 11.56
C GLY A 246 -12.65 -2.56 12.24
N TYR A 247 -12.46 -2.73 13.53
CA TYR A 247 -13.17 -3.74 14.32
C TYR A 247 -14.69 -3.50 14.31
N SER A 248 -15.11 -2.26 14.48
CA SER A 248 -16.53 -1.89 14.44
C SER A 248 -17.19 -2.24 13.09
N VAL A 249 -16.49 -1.99 11.98
CA VAL A 249 -16.99 -2.30 10.63
C VAL A 249 -17.19 -3.81 10.42
N ILE A 250 -16.45 -4.67 11.10
CA ILE A 250 -16.60 -6.14 11.00
C ILE A 250 -17.63 -6.65 12.01
N VAL A 251 -17.57 -6.17 13.24
CA VAL A 251 -18.40 -6.66 14.36
C VAL A 251 -19.86 -6.26 14.19
N TYR A 252 -20.16 -5.04 13.76
CA TYR A 252 -21.55 -4.61 13.60
C TYR A 252 -22.32 -5.42 12.55
N PRO A 253 -21.85 -5.64 11.31
CA PRO A 253 -22.55 -6.51 10.37
C PRO A 253 -22.72 -7.94 10.87
N ALA A 254 -21.70 -8.52 11.53
CA ALA A 254 -21.79 -9.85 12.09
C ALA A 254 -22.85 -9.93 13.20
N PHE A 255 -22.93 -8.92 14.06
CA PHE A 255 -23.95 -8.80 15.10
C PHE A 255 -25.35 -8.65 14.51
N TYR A 256 -25.53 -7.78 13.51
CA TYR A 256 -26.82 -7.62 12.85
C TYR A 256 -27.28 -8.88 12.11
N MET A 257 -26.35 -9.61 11.47
CA MET A 257 -26.67 -10.90 10.84
C MET A 257 -27.08 -11.93 11.90
N GLY A 258 -26.40 -11.99 13.03
CA GLY A 258 -26.78 -12.86 14.16
C GLY A 258 -28.17 -12.53 14.70
N LEU A 259 -28.49 -11.26 14.83
CA LEU A 259 -29.78 -10.77 15.29
C LEU A 259 -30.92 -11.11 14.29
N LEU A 260 -30.67 -10.93 12.98
CA LEU A 260 -31.61 -11.34 11.92
C LEU A 260 -31.89 -12.84 11.96
N VAL A 261 -30.88 -13.68 12.12
CA VAL A 261 -31.03 -15.13 12.23
C VAL A 261 -31.83 -15.50 13.48
N ALA A 262 -31.57 -14.82 14.62
CA ALA A 262 -32.31 -15.06 15.86
C ALA A 262 -33.78 -14.61 15.80
N MET A 263 -34.08 -13.56 15.01
CA MET A 263 -35.47 -13.08 14.84
C MET A 263 -36.26 -13.90 13.83
N PHE A 264 -35.62 -14.68 12.95
CA PHE A 264 -36.30 -15.43 11.89
C PHE A 264 -37.39 -16.41 12.42
N PRO A 265 -37.21 -17.20 13.52
CA PRO A 265 -38.23 -18.04 14.07
C PRO A 265 -39.45 -17.25 14.56
N TRP A 266 -39.23 -16.09 15.16
CA TRP A 266 -40.30 -15.21 15.64
C TRP A 266 -41.12 -14.62 14.49
N TYR A 267 -40.44 -14.23 13.42
CA TYR A 267 -41.08 -13.74 12.20
C TYR A 267 -42.00 -14.84 11.58
N LYS A 268 -41.51 -16.09 11.54
CA LYS A 268 -42.29 -17.24 11.02
C LYS A 268 -43.49 -17.53 11.89
N LEU A 269 -43.33 -17.49 13.22
CA LEU A 269 -44.44 -17.68 14.16
C LEU A 269 -45.48 -16.57 13.99
N LEU A 270 -45.07 -15.34 13.81
CA LEU A 270 -45.96 -14.18 13.63
C LEU A 270 -46.76 -14.27 12.33
N THR A 271 -46.14 -14.70 11.24
CA THR A 271 -46.84 -14.93 9.96
C THR A 271 -47.85 -16.07 10.06
N GLU A 272 -47.51 -17.19 10.72
CA GLU A 272 -48.44 -18.31 10.95
C GLU A 272 -49.66 -17.91 11.80
N ILE A 273 -49.43 -17.06 12.83
CA ILE A 273 -50.55 -16.55 13.66
C ILE A 273 -51.43 -15.59 12.87
N LEU A 274 -50.84 -14.67 12.09
CA LEU A 274 -51.60 -13.73 11.26
C LEU A 274 -52.42 -14.45 10.19
N ASP A 275 -51.87 -15.44 9.49
CA ASP A 275 -52.62 -16.22 8.52
C ASP A 275 -53.78 -16.99 9.16
N LYS A 276 -53.64 -17.46 10.40
CA LYS A 276 -54.66 -18.19 11.13
C LYS A 276 -55.83 -17.33 11.63
N TYR A 277 -55.60 -16.03 11.85
CA TYR A 277 -56.63 -15.12 12.40
C TYR A 277 -57.15 -14.11 11.39
N LEU A 278 -56.55 -13.97 10.21
CA LEU A 278 -56.97 -13.05 9.13
C LEU A 278 -57.64 -13.76 7.94
N THR A 279 -57.55 -15.10 7.84
CA THR A 279 -58.33 -15.96 6.93
C THR A 279 -59.45 -16.66 7.68
#